data_6c7b382c637adbcf64d6e08495dc1275
#
_entry.id   6c7b382c637adbcf64d6e08495dc1275
#
_cell.length_a   1.000
_cell.length_b   1.000
_cell.length_c   1.000
_cell.angle_alpha   90.00
_cell.angle_beta   90.00
_cell.angle_gamma   90.00
#
_symmetry.space_group_name_H-M   'P 1'
#
loop_
_entity.id
_entity.type
_entity.pdbx_description
1 polymer ?
#
loop_
_entity_poly.entity_id
_entity_poly.type
_entity_poly.pdbx_seq_one_letter_code
_entity_poly.pdbx_strand_id
1 'polypeptide(L)'
;MNKRIELRKRDKAGRKLFVVDIENAVGAGAVDAQSCLQVRGRIEREYRPAGGDLTVIGVSHQGNVFPASSWDGARIVLKEGRDGADLALEDVLSHENVEGRFSEVVIVSGDGLFSGQAARLRSQGVKVTVDSRARQLSRLLAISCSAIKLAPSALAA
;
A
#
# COMPACT_ATOMS: atom_id res chain seq x y z
N MET A 1 -1.55 -1.84 -35.12
CA MET A 1 -1.51 -1.72 -33.65
C MET A 1 -0.06 -1.60 -33.20
N ASN A 2 0.24 -0.58 -32.46
CA ASN A 2 1.63 -0.18 -32.23
C ASN A 2 2.30 -1.14 -31.21
N LYS A 3 3.39 -1.77 -31.61
CA LYS A 3 4.20 -2.73 -30.81
C LYS A 3 4.54 -2.18 -29.40
N ARG A 4 4.59 -0.87 -29.25
CA ARG A 4 4.83 -0.15 -28.00
C ARG A 4 3.63 -0.22 -27.03
N ILE A 5 2.40 -0.38 -27.52
CA ILE A 5 1.18 -0.50 -26.70
C ILE A 5 1.03 -1.93 -26.20
N GLU A 6 1.42 -2.92 -27.00
CA GLU A 6 1.38 -4.33 -26.57
C GLU A 6 2.45 -4.66 -25.52
N LEU A 7 3.66 -4.08 -25.65
CA LEU A 7 4.71 -4.23 -24.64
C LEU A 7 4.27 -3.62 -23.29
N ARG A 8 3.66 -2.43 -23.28
CA ARG A 8 3.13 -1.79 -22.07
C ARG A 8 2.03 -2.62 -21.39
N LYS A 9 1.17 -3.29 -22.16
CA LYS A 9 0.13 -4.18 -21.62
C LYS A 9 0.73 -5.43 -20.98
N ARG A 10 1.79 -6.00 -21.57
CA ARG A 10 2.50 -7.17 -21.02
C ARG A 10 3.29 -6.85 -19.76
N ASP A 11 3.96 -5.69 -19.73
CA ASP A 11 4.75 -5.27 -18.56
C ASP A 11 3.88 -4.95 -17.33
N LYS A 12 2.62 -4.56 -17.55
CA LYS A 12 1.66 -4.27 -16.49
C LYS A 12 0.96 -5.52 -15.95
N ALA A 13 0.81 -6.56 -16.77
CA ALA A 13 -0.01 -7.72 -16.43
C ALA A 13 0.55 -8.46 -15.21
N GLY A 14 -0.27 -8.57 -14.16
CA GLY A 14 0.05 -9.29 -12.94
C GLY A 14 0.95 -8.54 -11.95
N ARG A 15 1.46 -7.34 -12.28
CA ARG A 15 2.28 -6.57 -11.34
C ARG A 15 1.42 -5.87 -10.30
N LYS A 16 1.84 -6.00 -9.05
CA LYS A 16 1.17 -5.36 -7.91
C LYS A 16 2.06 -4.29 -7.29
N LEU A 17 1.44 -3.22 -6.84
CA LEU A 17 2.04 -2.24 -5.96
C LEU A 17 1.42 -2.37 -4.56
N PHE A 18 2.26 -2.62 -3.58
CA PHE A 18 1.86 -2.57 -2.16
C PHE A 18 2.18 -1.20 -1.60
N VAL A 19 1.17 -0.51 -1.10
CA VAL A 19 1.29 0.80 -0.46
C VAL A 19 0.98 0.59 1.01
N VAL A 20 1.98 0.69 1.86
CA VAL A 20 1.88 0.31 3.26
C VAL A 20 2.02 1.54 4.16
N ASP A 21 0.93 1.95 4.78
CA ASP A 21 0.97 2.83 5.93
C ASP A 21 1.35 2.00 7.16
N ILE A 22 2.63 1.99 7.48
CA ILE A 22 3.16 1.06 8.49
C ILE A 22 2.64 1.38 9.89
N GLU A 23 2.44 2.64 10.21
CA GLU A 23 1.94 3.07 11.52
C GLU A 23 0.49 2.61 11.71
N ASN A 24 -0.34 2.77 10.68
CA ASN A 24 -1.72 2.26 10.68
C ASN A 24 -1.75 0.72 10.72
N ALA A 25 -0.90 0.06 9.95
CA ALA A 25 -0.84 -1.41 9.89
C ALA A 25 -0.39 -2.03 11.22
N VAL A 26 0.56 -1.40 11.90
CA VAL A 26 1.03 -1.81 13.24
C VAL A 26 0.03 -1.40 14.32
N GLY A 27 -0.67 -0.30 14.12
CA GLY A 27 -1.64 0.25 15.08
C GLY A 27 -1.00 1.05 16.20
N ALA A 28 0.20 1.58 15.96
CA ALA A 28 0.94 2.42 16.91
C ALA A 28 1.71 3.48 16.15
N GLY A 29 1.87 4.66 16.76
CA GLY A 29 2.63 5.76 16.18
C GLY A 29 4.15 5.50 16.16
N ALA A 30 4.66 4.67 17.05
CA ALA A 30 6.05 4.20 17.05
C ALA A 30 6.12 2.76 16.55
N VAL A 31 6.97 2.53 15.58
CA VAL A 31 7.16 1.25 14.92
C VAL A 31 8.53 0.69 15.28
N ASP A 32 8.61 -0.58 15.62
CA ASP A 32 9.87 -1.30 15.74
C ASP A 32 10.09 -2.28 14.57
N ALA A 33 11.31 -2.78 14.45
CA ALA A 33 11.65 -3.71 13.38
C ALA A 33 10.83 -5.00 13.44
N GLN A 34 10.54 -5.50 14.62
CA GLN A 34 9.76 -6.74 14.81
C GLN A 34 8.32 -6.57 14.29
N SER A 35 7.63 -5.51 14.68
CA SER A 35 6.26 -5.25 14.21
C SER A 35 6.22 -5.01 12.70
N CYS A 36 7.21 -4.33 12.15
CA CYS A 36 7.35 -4.15 10.72
C CYS A 36 7.48 -5.50 9.97
N LEU A 37 8.35 -6.39 10.46
CA LEU A 37 8.53 -7.73 9.89
C LEU A 37 7.31 -8.63 10.07
N GLN A 38 6.52 -8.45 11.12
CA GLN A 38 5.24 -9.15 11.28
C GLN A 38 4.23 -8.73 10.20
N VAL A 39 4.13 -7.43 9.92
CA VAL A 39 3.27 -6.93 8.84
C VAL A 39 3.75 -7.49 7.50
N ARG A 40 5.05 -7.44 7.22
CA ARG A 40 5.65 -8.03 6.03
C ARG A 40 5.28 -9.50 5.87
N GLY A 41 5.50 -10.30 6.90
CA GLY A 41 5.21 -11.73 6.88
C GLY A 41 3.74 -12.04 6.58
N ARG A 42 2.83 -11.21 7.12
CA ARG A 42 1.39 -11.34 6.84
C ARG A 42 1.09 -11.02 5.36
N ILE A 43 1.62 -9.94 4.83
CA ILE A 43 1.44 -9.55 3.43
C ILE A 43 2.00 -10.60 2.49
N GLU A 44 3.18 -11.14 2.78
CA GLU A 44 3.81 -12.19 1.97
C GLU A 44 2.98 -13.47 1.95
N ARG A 45 2.43 -13.89 3.08
CA ARG A 45 1.55 -15.07 3.14
C ARG A 45 0.24 -14.86 2.41
N GLU A 46 -0.36 -13.69 2.55
CA GLU A 46 -1.68 -13.38 1.98
C GLU A 46 -1.62 -13.17 0.47
N TYR A 47 -0.65 -12.41 0.00
CA TYR A 47 -0.62 -11.95 -1.39
C TYR A 47 0.45 -12.62 -2.25
N ARG A 48 1.41 -13.31 -1.64
CA ARG A 48 2.50 -14.00 -2.34
C ARG A 48 3.17 -13.11 -3.41
N PRO A 49 3.78 -11.98 -3.03
CA PRO A 49 4.41 -11.09 -3.98
C PRO A 49 5.39 -11.82 -4.88
N ALA A 50 5.39 -11.44 -6.15
CA ALA A 50 6.24 -12.05 -7.18
C ALA A 50 7.23 -11.03 -7.75
N GLY A 51 8.15 -11.48 -8.58
CA GLY A 51 9.09 -10.60 -9.28
C GLY A 51 8.36 -9.54 -10.10
N GLY A 52 8.79 -8.29 -9.99
CA GLY A 52 8.13 -7.14 -10.60
C GLY A 52 7.14 -6.42 -9.70
N ASP A 53 6.69 -7.03 -8.60
CA ASP A 53 5.90 -6.36 -7.58
C ASP A 53 6.79 -5.40 -6.79
N LEU A 54 6.21 -4.27 -6.38
CA LEU A 54 6.91 -3.26 -5.58
C LEU A 54 6.17 -3.00 -4.28
N THR A 55 6.94 -2.67 -3.25
CA THR A 55 6.41 -2.23 -1.96
C THR A 55 6.93 -0.83 -1.64
N VAL A 56 6.03 0.06 -1.28
CA VAL A 56 6.34 1.40 -0.78
C VAL A 56 5.75 1.54 0.61
N ILE A 57 6.58 1.89 1.58
CA ILE A 57 6.18 2.12 2.97
C ILE A 57 6.16 3.61 3.25
N GLY A 58 5.03 4.11 3.72
CA GLY A 58 4.90 5.48 4.21
C GLY A 58 5.13 5.56 5.71
N VAL A 59 5.89 6.56 6.13
CA VAL A 59 6.10 6.90 7.54
C VAL A 59 5.88 8.40 7.77
N SER A 60 5.35 8.75 8.94
CA SER A 60 5.07 10.13 9.32
C SER A 60 6.08 10.71 10.31
N HIS A 61 7.07 9.93 10.71
CA HIS A 61 8.07 10.31 11.70
C HIS A 61 9.44 9.78 11.30
N GLN A 62 10.47 10.62 11.42
CA GLN A 62 11.85 10.24 11.09
C GLN A 62 12.32 8.99 11.86
N GLY A 63 11.91 8.85 13.12
CA GLY A 63 12.24 7.70 13.96
C GLY A 63 11.72 6.37 13.47
N ASN A 64 10.72 6.36 12.57
CA ASN A 64 10.15 5.15 11.98
C ASN A 64 10.85 4.71 10.69
N VAL A 65 11.75 5.52 10.13
CA VAL A 65 12.48 5.20 8.90
C VAL A 65 13.40 3.98 9.09
N PHE A 66 14.18 3.98 10.14
CA PHE A 66 15.10 2.88 10.41
C PHE A 66 14.37 1.55 10.68
N PRO A 67 13.36 1.49 11.57
CA PRO A 67 12.56 0.28 11.73
C PRO A 67 11.89 -0.20 10.43
N ALA A 68 11.34 0.70 9.63
CA ALA A 68 10.73 0.36 8.35
C ALA A 68 11.73 -0.23 7.35
N SER A 69 13.00 0.16 7.42
CA SER A 69 14.06 -0.36 6.56
C SER A 69 14.39 -1.83 6.82
N SER A 70 13.90 -2.42 7.90
CA SER A 70 13.97 -3.87 8.12
C SER A 70 13.18 -4.68 7.08
N TRP A 71 12.23 -4.05 6.42
CA TRP A 71 11.52 -4.65 5.27
C TRP A 71 12.39 -4.50 4.03
N ASP A 72 13.26 -5.47 3.84
CA ASP A 72 14.19 -5.50 2.72
C ASP A 72 13.46 -5.44 1.36
N GLY A 73 13.97 -4.62 0.46
CA GLY A 73 13.39 -4.39 -0.86
C GLY A 73 12.26 -3.37 -0.92
N ALA A 74 11.76 -2.89 0.23
CA ALA A 74 10.76 -1.83 0.24
C ALA A 74 11.40 -0.45 0.08
N ARG A 75 10.72 0.42 -0.65
CA ARG A 75 11.06 1.85 -0.70
C ARG A 75 10.33 2.57 0.43
N ILE A 76 11.01 3.44 1.15
CA ILE A 76 10.42 4.21 2.24
C ILE A 76 10.23 5.65 1.78
N VAL A 77 9.02 6.17 2.04
CA VAL A 77 8.69 7.58 1.83
C VAL A 77 8.28 8.20 3.17
N LEU A 78 8.81 9.38 3.43
CA LEU A 78 8.61 10.11 4.67
C LEU A 78 7.96 11.46 4.38
N LYS A 79 6.93 11.78 5.13
CA LYS A 79 6.43 13.15 5.27
C LYS A 79 6.07 13.36 6.72
N GLU A 80 6.77 14.28 7.38
CA GLU A 80 6.57 14.50 8.79
C GLU A 80 5.24 15.17 9.10
N GLY A 81 4.69 14.84 10.26
CA GLY A 81 3.49 15.43 10.79
C GLY A 81 2.27 14.53 10.71
N ARG A 82 1.16 15.07 11.16
CA ARG A 82 -0.13 14.38 11.12
C ARG A 82 -0.49 14.00 9.68
N ASP A 83 -0.97 12.79 9.49
CA ASP A 83 -1.31 12.24 8.20
C ASP A 83 -0.13 12.17 7.20
N GLY A 84 1.10 12.34 7.69
CA GLY A 84 2.29 12.41 6.83
C GLY A 84 2.52 11.14 6.02
N ALA A 85 2.37 9.97 6.63
CA ALA A 85 2.50 8.69 5.94
C ALA A 85 1.48 8.57 4.79
N ASP A 86 0.21 8.90 5.06
CA ASP A 86 -0.86 8.85 4.06
C ASP A 86 -0.60 9.82 2.92
N LEU A 87 -0.19 11.04 3.23
CA LEU A 87 0.12 12.07 2.23
C LEU A 87 1.33 11.68 1.37
N ALA A 88 2.36 11.09 1.97
CA ALA A 88 3.52 10.61 1.21
C ALA A 88 3.14 9.48 0.25
N LEU A 89 2.29 8.56 0.69
CA LEU A 89 1.81 7.46 -0.14
C LEU A 89 0.82 7.93 -1.21
N GLU A 90 -0.03 8.90 -0.89
CA GLU A 90 -0.91 9.53 -1.87
C GLU A 90 -0.12 10.21 -2.99
N ASP A 91 0.99 10.87 -2.67
CA ASP A 91 1.90 11.44 -3.67
C ASP A 91 2.44 10.37 -4.63
N VAL A 92 2.82 9.22 -4.11
CA VAL A 92 3.25 8.08 -4.94
C VAL A 92 2.12 7.64 -5.88
N LEU A 93 0.92 7.44 -5.35
CA LEU A 93 -0.23 7.00 -6.14
C LEU A 93 -0.62 8.02 -7.23
N SER A 94 -0.47 9.33 -6.94
CA SER A 94 -0.85 10.41 -7.85
C SER A 94 0.16 10.67 -8.95
N HIS A 95 1.46 10.58 -8.66
CA HIS A 95 2.51 11.16 -9.50
C HIS A 95 3.42 10.15 -10.17
N GLU A 96 3.36 8.87 -9.82
CA GLU A 96 4.30 7.87 -10.32
C GLU A 96 3.72 6.97 -11.43
N ASN A 97 2.68 7.41 -12.11
CA ASN A 97 2.05 6.66 -13.21
C ASN A 97 1.71 5.21 -12.80
N VAL A 98 1.10 5.04 -11.64
CA VAL A 98 0.76 3.74 -11.07
C VAL A 98 -0.17 2.97 -12.00
N GLU A 99 -1.16 3.63 -12.57
CA GLU A 99 -2.12 3.07 -13.52
C GLU A 99 -1.47 2.54 -14.82
N GLY A 100 -0.32 3.08 -15.19
CA GLY A 100 0.44 2.63 -16.36
C GLY A 100 1.41 1.48 -16.06
N ARG A 101 1.71 1.23 -14.78
CA ARG A 101 2.78 0.32 -14.34
C ARG A 101 2.27 -0.93 -13.63
N PHE A 102 1.10 -0.87 -13.01
CA PHE A 102 0.57 -1.95 -12.19
C PHE A 102 -0.85 -2.30 -12.58
N SER A 103 -1.20 -3.57 -12.47
CA SER A 103 -2.56 -4.07 -12.67
C SER A 103 -3.38 -4.07 -11.39
N GLU A 104 -2.71 -4.10 -10.24
CA GLU A 104 -3.33 -4.10 -8.93
C GLU A 104 -2.54 -3.21 -7.96
N VAL A 105 -3.26 -2.51 -7.11
CA VAL A 105 -2.71 -1.80 -5.95
C VAL A 105 -3.33 -2.39 -4.70
N VAL A 106 -2.49 -2.77 -3.74
CA VAL A 106 -2.93 -3.18 -2.40
C VAL A 106 -2.60 -2.04 -1.43
N ILE A 107 -3.62 -1.42 -0.89
CA ILE A 107 -3.49 -0.36 0.11
C ILE A 107 -3.59 -0.99 1.49
N VAL A 108 -2.49 -1.02 2.21
CA VAL A 108 -2.40 -1.53 3.59
C VAL A 108 -2.61 -0.36 4.55
N SER A 109 -3.84 0.04 4.66
CA SER A 109 -4.34 1.11 5.53
C SER A 109 -5.86 1.14 5.49
N GLY A 110 -6.48 1.62 6.54
CA GLY A 110 -7.92 1.87 6.58
C GLY A 110 -8.30 3.35 6.44
N ASP A 111 -7.33 4.23 6.21
CA ASP A 111 -7.57 5.67 6.22
C ASP A 111 -8.36 6.15 5.01
N GLY A 112 -9.36 6.99 5.29
CA GLY A 112 -10.22 7.57 4.26
C GLY A 112 -9.51 8.51 3.26
N LEU A 113 -8.32 9.00 3.58
CA LEU A 113 -7.52 9.82 2.67
C LEU A 113 -7.20 9.09 1.34
N PHE A 114 -7.14 7.76 1.36
CA PHE A 114 -6.89 6.98 0.14
C PHE A 114 -8.11 6.83 -0.77
N SER A 115 -9.29 7.25 -0.34
CA SER A 115 -10.54 7.01 -1.09
C SER A 115 -10.55 7.61 -2.48
N GLY A 116 -10.03 8.83 -2.63
CA GLY A 116 -9.96 9.52 -3.92
C GLY A 116 -9.04 8.78 -4.90
N GLN A 117 -7.88 8.34 -4.45
CA GLN A 117 -6.94 7.59 -5.28
C GLN A 117 -7.46 6.19 -5.62
N ALA A 118 -8.10 5.52 -4.66
CA ALA A 118 -8.72 4.22 -4.92
C ALA A 118 -9.78 4.32 -6.03
N ALA A 119 -10.67 5.30 -5.95
CA ALA A 119 -11.70 5.54 -6.97
C ALA A 119 -11.07 5.89 -8.34
N ARG A 120 -10.06 6.77 -8.36
CA ARG A 120 -9.35 7.15 -9.58
C ARG A 120 -8.70 5.96 -10.27
N LEU A 121 -7.94 5.16 -9.51
CA LEU A 121 -7.25 3.99 -10.04
C LEU A 121 -8.23 2.95 -10.57
N ARG A 122 -9.34 2.70 -9.86
CA ARG A 122 -10.39 1.81 -10.35
C ARG A 122 -10.98 2.29 -11.68
N SER A 123 -11.25 3.58 -11.81
CA SER A 123 -11.80 4.15 -13.05
C SER A 123 -10.85 3.97 -14.25
N GLN A 124 -9.57 3.76 -13.98
CA GLN A 124 -8.54 3.50 -14.99
C GLN A 124 -8.22 2.00 -15.17
N GLY A 125 -9.05 1.13 -14.60
CA GLY A 125 -8.93 -0.31 -14.80
C GLY A 125 -7.91 -1.00 -13.89
N VAL A 126 -7.43 -0.32 -12.83
CA VAL A 126 -6.58 -0.93 -11.82
C VAL A 126 -7.46 -1.57 -10.75
N LYS A 127 -7.18 -2.83 -10.40
CA LYS A 127 -7.80 -3.45 -9.24
C LYS A 127 -7.22 -2.83 -7.97
N VAL A 128 -8.07 -2.34 -7.08
CA VAL A 128 -7.66 -1.77 -5.79
C VAL A 128 -8.18 -2.65 -4.67
N THR A 129 -7.27 -3.27 -3.95
CA THR A 129 -7.57 -4.03 -2.74
C THR A 129 -7.16 -3.21 -1.52
N VAL A 130 -8.04 -3.11 -0.55
CA VAL A 130 -7.75 -2.51 0.74
C VAL A 130 -7.55 -3.61 1.77
N ASP A 131 -6.43 -3.55 2.46
CA ASP A 131 -6.06 -4.46 3.55
C ASP A 131 -6.03 -3.65 4.85
N SER A 132 -7.02 -3.86 5.69
CA SER A 132 -7.20 -3.07 6.92
C SER A 132 -7.79 -3.90 8.03
N ARG A 133 -7.55 -3.49 9.27
CA ARG A 133 -8.33 -3.97 10.40
C ARG A 133 -9.74 -3.37 10.34
N ALA A 134 -10.76 -4.17 10.69
CA ALA A 134 -12.17 -3.78 10.57
C ALA A 134 -12.48 -2.43 11.25
N ARG A 135 -11.93 -2.22 12.46
CA ARG A 135 -12.15 -0.99 13.25
C ARG A 135 -11.50 0.26 12.66
N GLN A 136 -10.50 0.11 11.80
CA GLN A 136 -9.78 1.22 11.19
C GLN A 136 -10.24 1.54 9.78
N LEU A 137 -11.06 0.67 9.19
CA LEU A 137 -11.50 0.83 7.82
C LEU A 137 -12.55 1.93 7.70
N SER A 138 -12.19 3.00 7.00
CA SER A 138 -13.11 4.06 6.62
C SER A 138 -14.20 3.52 5.68
N ARG A 139 -15.46 3.92 5.92
CA ARG A 139 -16.58 3.54 5.05
C ARG A 139 -16.39 4.08 3.63
N LEU A 140 -15.86 5.28 3.49
CA LEU A 140 -15.60 5.90 2.19
C LEU A 140 -14.54 5.10 1.42
N LEU A 141 -13.46 4.67 2.09
CA LEU A 141 -12.44 3.84 1.47
C LEU A 141 -13.03 2.47 1.07
N ALA A 142 -13.82 1.86 1.92
CA ALA A 142 -14.45 0.57 1.64
C ALA A 142 -15.29 0.57 0.36
N ILE A 143 -16.07 1.63 0.12
CA ILE A 143 -16.89 1.73 -1.09
C ILE A 143 -16.09 2.17 -2.33
N SER A 144 -14.90 2.71 -2.13
CA SER A 144 -14.03 3.21 -3.22
C SER A 144 -13.10 2.13 -3.80
N CYS A 145 -12.93 1.00 -3.12
CA CYS A 145 -12.03 -0.07 -3.55
C CYS A 145 -12.77 -1.21 -4.29
N SER A 146 -11.98 -2.08 -4.95
CA SER A 146 -12.50 -3.26 -5.67
C SER A 146 -12.72 -4.45 -4.75
N ALA A 147 -11.87 -4.60 -3.72
CA ALA A 147 -11.89 -5.70 -2.77
C ALA A 147 -11.40 -5.25 -1.40
N ILE A 148 -11.89 -5.91 -0.36
CA ILE A 148 -11.51 -5.65 1.03
C ILE A 148 -10.95 -6.93 1.61
N LYS A 149 -9.79 -6.82 2.27
CA LYS A 149 -9.20 -7.85 3.09
C LYS A 149 -9.10 -7.36 4.53
N LEU A 150 -9.74 -8.06 5.44
CA LEU A 150 -9.69 -7.71 6.86
C LEU A 150 -8.51 -8.41 7.51
N ALA A 151 -7.59 -7.60 8.03
CA ALA A 151 -6.48 -8.08 8.83
C ALA A 151 -6.93 -8.41 10.26
N PRO A 152 -6.21 -9.28 11.00
CA PRO A 152 -6.49 -9.52 12.41
C PRO A 152 -6.47 -8.23 13.22
N SER A 153 -7.33 -8.15 14.25
CA SER A 153 -7.47 -6.94 15.10
C SER A 153 -6.25 -6.64 15.96
N ALA A 154 -5.40 -7.62 16.18
CA ALA A 154 -4.08 -7.46 16.79
C ALA A 154 -3.07 -8.28 16.00
N LEU A 155 -1.82 -7.78 15.90
CA LEU A 155 -0.71 -8.64 15.52
C LEU A 155 -0.61 -9.72 16.59
N ALA A 156 -0.76 -10.97 16.20
CA ALA A 156 -0.63 -12.08 17.13
C ALA A 156 0.73 -11.99 17.83
N ALA A 157 0.68 -12.02 19.16
CA ALA A 157 1.90 -11.98 19.97
C ALA A 157 2.79 -13.19 19.65
#